data_621412702272871592b725cc25b228aa
#
_entry.id   621412702272871592b725cc25b228aa
#
_cell.length_a   1.000
_cell.length_b   1.000
_cell.length_c   1.000
_cell.angle_alpha   90.00
_cell.angle_beta   90.00
_cell.angle_gamma   90.00
#
_symmetry.space_group_name_H-M   'P 1'
#
loop_
_entity.id
_entity.type
_entity.pdbx_description
1 polymer ?
#
loop_
_entity_poly.entity_id
_entity_poly.type
_entity_poly.pdbx_seq_one_letter_code
_entity_poly.pdbx_strand_id
1 'polypeptide(L)'
;MSQVALSDAFIERAADERWYAVWTRSQCEPKVEEGFRRKQMEAFLPRLRVPSRRRDRRVILERPLFPGYLFLRFGASREAYVRAMSTDGVVRILGDRWDALHPVPEDQVDAVRRIAAVGDGVRPMPWLRIGDRVRIVAGPLVGLEGLVQACRGARATFVVSVDLLQRSVGVEVEAAALEPA
;
A
#
# COMPACT_ATOMS: atom_id res chain seq x y z
N MET A 1 10.29 -18.54 -36.86
CA MET A 1 9.60 -19.18 -35.70
C MET A 1 10.08 -18.65 -34.36
N SER A 2 10.44 -17.35 -34.23
CA SER A 2 11.02 -16.80 -32.98
C SER A 2 10.22 -15.67 -32.32
N GLN A 3 9.17 -15.16 -32.93
CA GLN A 3 8.43 -14.01 -32.37
C GLN A 3 7.29 -14.39 -31.43
N VAL A 4 6.71 -15.57 -31.60
CA VAL A 4 5.58 -16.05 -30.75
C VAL A 4 6.08 -16.50 -29.38
N ALA A 5 7.24 -17.15 -29.32
CA ALA A 5 7.82 -17.64 -28.05
C ALA A 5 8.27 -16.52 -27.09
N LEU A 6 8.65 -15.33 -27.61
CA LEU A 6 8.99 -14.17 -26.79
C LEU A 6 7.75 -13.49 -26.20
N SER A 7 6.63 -13.52 -26.92
CA SER A 7 5.34 -12.98 -26.44
C SER A 7 4.77 -13.81 -25.29
N ASP A 8 4.81 -15.14 -25.41
CA ASP A 8 4.29 -16.04 -24.38
C ASP A 8 5.12 -16.01 -23.09
N ALA A 9 6.45 -15.94 -23.20
CA ALA A 9 7.34 -15.79 -22.04
C ALA A 9 7.20 -14.42 -21.34
N PHE A 10 6.81 -13.37 -22.08
CA PHE A 10 6.52 -12.05 -21.51
C PHE A 10 5.17 -12.03 -20.80
N ILE A 11 4.17 -12.70 -21.35
CA ILE A 11 2.83 -12.84 -20.77
C ILE A 11 2.87 -13.76 -19.54
N GLU A 12 3.61 -14.87 -19.56
CA GLU A 12 3.81 -15.74 -18.41
C GLU A 12 4.57 -15.04 -17.26
N ARG A 13 5.56 -14.19 -17.57
CA ARG A 13 6.26 -13.38 -16.54
C ARG A 13 5.37 -12.34 -15.88
N ALA A 14 4.43 -11.75 -16.61
CA ALA A 14 3.46 -10.80 -16.06
C ALA A 14 2.39 -11.49 -15.17
N ALA A 15 2.07 -12.75 -15.43
CA ALA A 15 1.07 -13.50 -14.68
C ALA A 15 1.51 -13.92 -13.27
N ASP A 16 2.81 -13.90 -12.97
CA ASP A 16 3.37 -14.31 -11.66
C ASP A 16 3.93 -13.14 -10.84
N GLU A 17 3.74 -11.90 -11.33
CA GLU A 17 4.16 -10.72 -10.57
C GLU A 17 3.20 -10.44 -9.42
N ARG A 18 3.77 -10.30 -8.22
CA ARG A 18 3.03 -10.04 -6.98
C ARG A 18 3.58 -8.82 -6.27
N TRP A 19 2.76 -8.20 -5.45
CA TRP A 19 3.17 -7.13 -4.57
C TRP A 19 3.87 -7.67 -3.33
N TYR A 20 4.95 -7.00 -2.95
CA TYR A 20 5.70 -7.28 -1.74
C TYR A 20 5.95 -6.00 -0.98
N ALA A 21 5.91 -6.09 0.34
CA ALA A 21 6.27 -4.98 1.21
C ALA A 21 7.79 -4.88 1.36
N VAL A 22 8.33 -3.69 1.16
CA VAL A 22 9.74 -3.39 1.27
C VAL A 22 9.96 -2.48 2.47
N TRP A 23 10.78 -2.93 3.41
CA TRP A 23 11.23 -2.13 4.53
C TRP A 23 12.45 -1.29 4.13
N THR A 24 12.39 0.01 4.42
CA THR A 24 13.43 0.98 4.08
C THR A 24 14.06 1.56 5.35
N ARG A 25 15.23 2.17 5.18
CA ARG A 25 15.76 3.07 6.21
C ARG A 25 14.79 4.24 6.40
N SER A 26 14.74 4.75 7.62
CA SER A 26 13.88 5.89 7.97
C SER A 26 14.09 7.06 7.00
N GLN A 27 12.98 7.63 6.52
CA GLN A 27 12.94 8.76 5.57
C GLN A 27 13.62 8.51 4.21
N CYS A 28 13.89 7.23 3.88
CA CYS A 28 14.44 6.85 2.58
C CYS A 28 13.38 6.37 1.58
N GLU A 29 12.11 6.31 1.97
CA GLU A 29 11.02 5.77 1.14
C GLU A 29 10.96 6.43 -0.25
N PRO A 30 11.01 7.78 -0.40
CA PRO A 30 10.98 8.42 -1.72
C PRO A 30 12.23 8.13 -2.54
N LYS A 31 13.41 8.00 -1.89
CA LYS A 31 14.66 7.67 -2.56
C LYS A 31 14.65 6.24 -3.09
N VAL A 32 14.10 5.32 -2.31
CA VAL A 32 13.96 3.91 -2.68
C VAL A 32 12.96 3.77 -3.83
N GLU A 33 11.81 4.44 -3.78
CA GLU A 33 10.84 4.47 -4.87
C GLU A 33 11.47 4.94 -6.18
N GLU A 34 12.23 6.04 -6.15
CA GLU A 34 12.95 6.55 -7.32
C GLU A 34 14.01 5.56 -7.80
N GLY A 35 14.71 4.89 -6.87
CA GLY A 35 15.69 3.83 -7.18
C GLY A 35 15.05 2.65 -7.91
N PHE A 36 13.87 2.21 -7.49
CA PHE A 36 13.10 1.18 -8.18
C PHE A 36 12.64 1.63 -9.56
N ARG A 37 12.15 2.86 -9.69
CA ARG A 37 11.74 3.43 -10.97
C ARG A 37 12.89 3.43 -11.98
N ARG A 38 14.11 3.81 -11.58
CA ARG A 38 15.31 3.76 -12.43
C ARG A 38 15.66 2.35 -12.87
N LYS A 39 15.33 1.35 -12.06
CA LYS A 39 15.49 -0.07 -12.36
C LYS A 39 14.31 -0.67 -13.13
N GLN A 40 13.35 0.16 -13.56
CA GLN A 40 12.13 -0.26 -14.24
C GLN A 40 11.34 -1.32 -13.44
N MET A 41 11.31 -1.16 -12.12
CA MET A 41 10.51 -1.98 -11.22
C MET A 41 9.30 -1.16 -10.75
N GLU A 42 8.11 -1.76 -10.81
CA GLU A 42 6.87 -1.10 -10.38
C GLU A 42 6.84 -0.96 -8.87
N ALA A 43 6.94 0.27 -8.38
CA ALA A 43 6.88 0.58 -6.97
C ALA A 43 5.71 1.50 -6.65
N PHE A 44 5.14 1.35 -5.47
CA PHE A 44 4.07 2.17 -4.96
C PHE A 44 4.36 2.63 -3.53
N LEU A 45 4.55 3.94 -3.37
CA LEU A 45 4.68 4.61 -2.08
C LEU A 45 3.37 5.37 -1.79
N PRO A 46 2.48 4.82 -0.98
CA PRO A 46 1.26 5.54 -0.59
C PRO A 46 1.61 6.76 0.26
N ARG A 47 1.10 7.94 -0.14
CA ARG A 47 1.35 9.21 0.52
C ARG A 47 0.06 9.83 1.03
N LEU A 48 0.17 10.50 2.15
CA LEU A 48 -0.87 11.37 2.71
C LEU A 48 -0.53 12.82 2.46
N ARG A 49 -1.54 13.60 2.08
CA ARG A 49 -1.47 15.05 2.08
C ARG A 49 -1.89 15.58 3.44
N VAL A 50 -0.95 16.12 4.19
CA VAL A 50 -1.22 16.66 5.52
C VAL A 50 -0.89 18.15 5.55
N PRO A 51 -1.74 18.99 6.17
CA PRO A 51 -1.42 20.39 6.39
C PRO A 51 -0.16 20.52 7.25
N SER A 52 0.74 21.42 6.88
CA SER A 52 1.89 21.74 7.71
C SER A 52 1.43 22.29 9.07
N ARG A 53 2.07 21.85 10.14
CA ARG A 53 1.82 22.41 11.49
C ARG A 53 2.37 23.82 11.68
N ARG A 54 3.12 24.36 10.72
CA ARG A 54 3.65 25.73 10.80
C ARG A 54 2.52 26.72 10.56
N ARG A 55 2.30 27.63 11.51
CA ARG A 55 1.22 28.63 11.49
C ARG A 55 1.39 29.72 10.43
N ASP A 56 2.59 29.89 9.89
CA ASP A 56 2.95 30.97 8.98
C ASP A 56 2.71 30.70 7.50
N ARG A 57 2.54 29.42 7.10
CA ARG A 57 2.26 29.03 5.71
C ARG A 57 1.35 27.81 5.64
N ARG A 58 0.27 27.90 4.87
CA ARG A 58 -0.57 26.75 4.51
C ARG A 58 0.13 25.90 3.45
N VAL A 59 1.15 25.14 3.84
CA VAL A 59 1.84 24.19 2.95
C VAL A 59 1.26 22.81 3.17
N ILE A 60 0.86 22.15 2.08
CA ILE A 60 0.49 20.73 2.11
C ILE A 60 1.77 19.92 2.00
N LEU A 61 2.00 19.04 2.96
CA LEU A 61 3.14 18.13 3.00
C LEU A 61 2.67 16.74 2.58
N GLU A 62 3.42 16.10 1.72
CA GLU A 62 3.24 14.68 1.42
C GLU A 62 4.09 13.84 2.38
N ARG A 63 3.44 12.90 3.08
CA ARG A 63 4.11 11.98 4.01
C ARG A 63 3.75 10.54 3.65
N PRO A 64 4.70 9.59 3.77
CA PRO A 64 4.39 8.18 3.63
C PRO A 64 3.23 7.79 4.56
N LEU A 65 2.26 7.07 4.01
CA LEU A 65 1.14 6.51 4.78
C LEU A 65 1.64 5.43 5.77
N PHE A 66 2.63 4.66 5.35
CA PHE A 66 3.32 3.65 6.17
C PHE A 66 4.80 4.04 6.31
N PRO A 67 5.19 4.78 7.37
CA PRO A 67 6.58 5.17 7.55
C PRO A 67 7.51 3.95 7.59
N GLY A 68 8.56 3.98 6.79
CA GLY A 68 9.52 2.88 6.64
C GLY A 68 9.13 1.81 5.65
N TYR A 69 7.97 1.91 4.96
CA TYR A 69 7.51 0.88 4.03
C TYR A 69 7.01 1.46 2.72
N LEU A 70 7.23 0.70 1.65
CA LEU A 70 6.60 0.87 0.35
C LEU A 70 6.31 -0.50 -0.27
N PHE A 71 5.54 -0.52 -1.33
CA PHE A 71 5.20 -1.73 -2.07
C PHE A 71 6.00 -1.81 -3.36
N LEU A 72 6.44 -3.03 -3.72
CA LEU A 72 7.17 -3.33 -4.93
C LEU A 72 6.52 -4.54 -5.63
N ARG A 73 6.23 -4.41 -6.92
CA ARG A 73 5.70 -5.50 -7.73
C ARG A 73 6.81 -6.15 -8.55
N PHE A 74 6.93 -7.45 -8.45
CA PHE A 74 7.86 -8.22 -9.27
C PHE A 74 7.57 -9.72 -9.20
N GLY A 75 8.07 -10.49 -10.18
CA GLY A 75 8.09 -11.95 -10.13
C GLY A 75 9.19 -12.42 -9.17
N ALA A 76 8.85 -13.36 -8.27
CA ALA A 76 9.76 -13.86 -7.24
C ALA A 76 10.89 -14.71 -7.84
N SER A 77 11.90 -14.07 -8.38
CA SER A 77 13.15 -14.68 -8.83
C SER A 77 14.34 -14.17 -8.02
N ARG A 78 15.39 -14.98 -7.91
CA ARG A 78 16.63 -14.58 -7.23
C ARG A 78 17.22 -13.31 -7.83
N GLU A 79 17.18 -13.19 -9.15
CA GLU A 79 17.70 -12.02 -9.88
C GLU A 79 16.90 -10.75 -9.55
N ALA A 80 15.56 -10.81 -9.63
CA ALA A 80 14.70 -9.69 -9.31
C ALA A 80 14.84 -9.29 -7.82
N TYR A 81 14.94 -10.27 -6.92
CA TYR A 81 15.19 -10.03 -5.50
C TYR A 81 16.51 -9.29 -5.26
N VAL A 82 17.63 -9.77 -5.84
CA VAL A 82 18.93 -9.11 -5.71
C VAL A 82 18.91 -7.72 -6.31
N ARG A 83 18.27 -7.53 -7.47
CA ARG A 83 18.08 -6.22 -8.11
C ARG A 83 17.30 -5.26 -7.20
N ALA A 84 16.28 -5.73 -6.51
CA ALA A 84 15.52 -4.93 -5.55
C ALA A 84 16.38 -4.60 -4.31
N MET A 85 17.01 -5.61 -3.69
CA MET A 85 17.82 -5.46 -2.49
C MET A 85 19.05 -4.56 -2.69
N SER A 86 19.60 -4.49 -3.91
CA SER A 86 20.71 -3.59 -4.26
C SER A 86 20.30 -2.12 -4.41
N THR A 87 19.06 -1.76 -4.10
CA THR A 87 18.60 -0.36 -4.11
C THR A 87 18.95 0.32 -2.79
N ASP A 88 19.69 1.43 -2.89
CA ASP A 88 20.13 2.14 -1.69
C ASP A 88 18.95 2.65 -0.87
N GLY A 89 18.97 2.37 0.42
CA GLY A 89 17.91 2.66 1.36
C GLY A 89 16.98 1.47 1.65
N VAL A 90 17.02 0.40 0.86
CA VAL A 90 16.31 -0.84 1.16
C VAL A 90 17.02 -1.55 2.32
N VAL A 91 16.23 -2.00 3.30
CA VAL A 91 16.69 -2.82 4.42
C VAL A 91 16.40 -4.29 4.13
N ARG A 92 15.14 -4.60 3.78
CA ARG A 92 14.72 -5.95 3.38
C ARG A 92 13.36 -5.93 2.67
N ILE A 93 13.07 -6.98 1.92
CA ILE A 93 11.72 -7.31 1.45
C ILE A 93 11.12 -8.28 2.48
N LEU A 94 9.85 -8.11 2.85
CA LEU A 94 9.23 -8.94 3.88
C LEU A 94 9.08 -10.39 3.41
N GLY A 95 9.56 -11.30 4.23
CA GLY A 95 9.69 -12.73 4.01
C GLY A 95 11.04 -13.24 4.52
N ASP A 96 11.22 -14.56 4.53
CA ASP A 96 12.42 -15.16 5.10
C ASP A 96 13.59 -15.18 4.10
N ARG A 97 13.30 -15.46 2.84
CA ARG A 97 14.27 -15.53 1.74
C ARG A 97 13.62 -15.15 0.44
N TRP A 98 14.40 -15.05 -0.66
CA TRP A 98 13.93 -14.71 -1.99
C TRP A 98 12.84 -15.68 -2.53
N ASP A 99 12.86 -16.94 -2.11
CA ASP A 99 11.93 -18.02 -2.46
C ASP A 99 10.80 -18.22 -1.44
N ALA A 100 10.82 -17.45 -0.36
CA ALA A 100 9.83 -17.47 0.72
C ALA A 100 9.40 -16.05 1.10
N LEU A 101 9.15 -15.21 0.09
CA LEU A 101 8.61 -13.87 0.28
C LEU A 101 7.12 -13.94 0.61
N HIS A 102 6.66 -12.99 1.40
CA HIS A 102 5.25 -12.86 1.78
C HIS A 102 4.56 -11.85 0.83
N PRO A 103 3.76 -12.32 -0.13
CA PRO A 103 3.05 -11.42 -1.03
C PRO A 103 1.96 -10.67 -0.29
N VAL A 104 1.79 -9.41 -0.66
CA VAL A 104 0.64 -8.60 -0.25
C VAL A 104 -0.47 -8.82 -1.29
N PRO A 105 -1.69 -9.19 -0.88
CA PRO A 105 -2.82 -9.32 -1.78
C PRO A 105 -3.05 -8.06 -2.60
N GLU A 106 -3.36 -8.20 -3.88
CA GLU A 106 -3.54 -7.06 -4.80
C GLU A 106 -4.71 -6.17 -4.38
N ASP A 107 -5.78 -6.76 -3.91
CA ASP A 107 -6.95 -6.05 -3.38
C ASP A 107 -6.61 -5.14 -2.18
N GLN A 108 -5.68 -5.55 -1.32
CA GLN A 108 -5.18 -4.69 -0.22
C GLN A 108 -4.36 -3.51 -0.75
N VAL A 109 -3.50 -3.73 -1.75
CA VAL A 109 -2.73 -2.65 -2.37
C VAL A 109 -3.66 -1.67 -3.08
N ASP A 110 -4.66 -2.16 -3.79
CA ASP A 110 -5.66 -1.33 -4.48
C ASP A 110 -6.56 -0.57 -3.49
N ALA A 111 -6.93 -1.19 -2.38
CA ALA A 111 -7.63 -0.50 -1.30
C ALA A 111 -6.80 0.67 -0.77
N VAL A 112 -5.50 0.45 -0.53
CA VAL A 112 -4.58 1.51 -0.08
C VAL A 112 -4.43 2.61 -1.14
N ARG A 113 -4.35 2.26 -2.44
CA ARG A 113 -4.32 3.25 -3.53
C ARG A 113 -5.55 4.15 -3.52
N ARG A 114 -6.74 3.55 -3.41
CA ARG A 114 -8.02 4.28 -3.38
C ARG A 114 -8.11 5.20 -2.16
N ILE A 115 -7.70 4.72 -0.99
CA ILE A 115 -7.66 5.51 0.23
C ILE A 115 -6.67 6.69 0.13
N ALA A 116 -5.47 6.44 -0.38
CA ALA A 116 -4.47 7.49 -0.57
C ALA A 116 -4.94 8.58 -1.55
N ALA A 117 -5.74 8.22 -2.55
CA ALA A 117 -6.31 9.15 -3.52
C ALA A 117 -7.38 10.08 -2.93
N VAL A 118 -8.09 9.67 -1.87
CA VAL A 118 -9.11 10.51 -1.20
C VAL A 118 -8.47 11.70 -0.49
N GLY A 119 -7.27 11.55 0.05
CA GLY A 119 -6.47 12.63 0.64
C GLY A 119 -6.94 13.08 2.02
N ASP A 120 -8.12 13.69 2.12
CA ASP A 120 -8.64 14.26 3.35
C ASP A 120 -9.32 13.20 4.25
N GLY A 121 -9.12 13.31 5.57
CA GLY A 121 -9.74 12.39 6.55
C GLY A 121 -8.99 11.07 6.74
N VAL A 122 -7.98 10.79 5.93
CA VAL A 122 -7.16 9.58 6.05
C VAL A 122 -6.14 9.73 7.19
N ARG A 123 -6.09 8.74 8.08
CA ARG A 123 -5.15 8.71 9.22
C ARG A 123 -4.52 7.34 9.35
N PRO A 124 -3.18 7.25 9.53
CA PRO A 124 -2.56 6.00 9.91
C PRO A 124 -3.05 5.58 11.31
N MET A 125 -3.35 4.31 11.47
CA MET A 125 -3.84 3.77 12.75
C MET A 125 -3.01 2.55 13.15
N PRO A 126 -2.95 2.23 14.47
CA PRO A 126 -2.36 0.98 14.92
C PRO A 126 -3.11 -0.21 14.31
N TRP A 127 -2.42 -1.33 14.17
CA TRP A 127 -3.06 -2.60 13.81
C TRP A 127 -4.17 -2.96 14.78
N LEU A 128 -5.35 -3.27 14.25
CA LEU A 128 -6.51 -3.65 15.03
C LEU A 128 -6.95 -5.05 14.60
N ARG A 129 -7.12 -5.93 15.60
CA ARG A 129 -7.62 -7.29 15.39
C ARG A 129 -9.11 -7.43 15.64
N ILE A 130 -9.75 -6.43 16.19
CA ILE A 130 -11.14 -6.49 16.68
C ILE A 130 -11.95 -5.39 16.01
N GLY A 131 -13.09 -5.76 15.40
CA GLY A 131 -14.07 -4.84 14.83
C GLY A 131 -15.02 -5.55 13.88
N ASP A 132 -16.15 -4.93 13.60
CA ASP A 132 -17.10 -5.45 12.62
C ASP A 132 -16.53 -5.32 11.20
N ARG A 133 -16.67 -6.39 10.43
CA ARG A 133 -16.34 -6.38 9.02
C ARG A 133 -17.46 -5.69 8.25
N VAL A 134 -17.10 -4.64 7.50
CA VAL A 134 -18.09 -3.85 6.74
C VAL A 134 -17.58 -3.56 5.34
N ARG A 135 -18.50 -3.34 4.43
CA ARG A 135 -18.26 -2.90 3.06
C ARG A 135 -18.80 -1.49 2.85
N ILE A 136 -18.06 -0.65 2.15
CA ILE A 136 -18.55 0.67 1.76
C ILE A 136 -19.46 0.51 0.54
N VAL A 137 -20.69 0.99 0.62
CA VAL A 137 -21.71 0.88 -0.43
C VAL A 137 -21.98 2.19 -1.15
N ALA A 138 -21.43 3.31 -0.68
CA ALA A 138 -21.63 4.62 -1.31
C ALA A 138 -20.35 5.48 -1.24
N GLY A 139 -20.22 6.42 -2.21
CA GLY A 139 -19.11 7.36 -2.27
C GLY A 139 -17.88 6.83 -3.05
N PRO A 140 -16.75 7.58 -3.04
CA PRO A 140 -15.57 7.27 -3.85
C PRO A 140 -14.85 5.97 -3.47
N LEU A 141 -15.16 5.40 -2.30
CA LEU A 141 -14.55 4.17 -1.77
C LEU A 141 -15.48 2.96 -1.85
N VAL A 142 -16.56 3.03 -2.65
CA VAL A 142 -17.51 1.92 -2.84
C VAL A 142 -16.79 0.61 -3.15
N GLY A 143 -17.26 -0.48 -2.49
CA GLY A 143 -16.76 -1.83 -2.66
C GLY A 143 -15.55 -2.17 -1.80
N LEU A 144 -14.97 -1.25 -1.03
CA LEU A 144 -13.94 -1.60 -0.06
C LEU A 144 -14.54 -2.29 1.15
N GLU A 145 -13.89 -3.35 1.59
CA GLU A 145 -14.18 -4.04 2.84
C GLU A 145 -13.14 -3.67 3.90
N GLY A 146 -13.58 -3.56 5.14
CA GLY A 146 -12.72 -3.23 6.25
C GLY A 146 -13.45 -3.34 7.58
N LEU A 147 -12.83 -2.80 8.63
CA LEU A 147 -13.34 -2.87 9.99
C LEU A 147 -13.82 -1.49 10.46
N VAL A 148 -14.93 -1.45 11.13
CA VAL A 148 -15.37 -0.25 11.87
C VAL A 148 -14.67 -0.17 13.19
N GLN A 149 -13.99 0.95 13.44
CA GLN A 149 -13.28 1.14 14.69
C GLN A 149 -14.01 2.07 15.66
N ALA A 150 -14.62 3.12 15.16
CA ALA A 150 -15.31 4.09 15.98
C ALA A 150 -16.48 4.69 15.21
N CYS A 151 -17.55 4.99 15.95
CA CYS A 151 -18.69 5.76 15.47
C CYS A 151 -18.82 7.03 16.30
N ARG A 152 -18.96 8.19 15.65
CA ARG A 152 -19.25 9.48 16.28
C ARG A 152 -20.43 10.12 15.54
N GLY A 153 -21.62 9.97 16.10
CA GLY A 153 -22.84 10.44 15.45
C GLY A 153 -23.06 9.73 14.09
N ALA A 154 -23.20 10.50 13.03
CA ALA A 154 -23.43 9.98 11.67
C ALA A 154 -22.15 9.55 10.93
N ARG A 155 -20.97 9.66 11.55
CA ARG A 155 -19.68 9.27 10.95
C ARG A 155 -19.09 8.07 11.63
N ALA A 156 -18.54 7.18 10.83
CA ALA A 156 -17.76 6.04 11.29
C ALA A 156 -16.32 6.13 10.78
N THR A 157 -15.37 5.68 11.60
CA THR A 157 -14.00 5.48 11.15
C THR A 157 -13.91 4.08 10.56
N PHE A 158 -13.74 4.03 9.25
CA PHE A 158 -13.51 2.81 8.48
C PHE A 158 -12.01 2.53 8.42
N VAL A 159 -11.62 1.28 8.62
CA VAL A 159 -10.21 0.90 8.69
C VAL A 159 -9.91 -0.22 7.70
N VAL A 160 -8.91 -0.01 6.86
CA VAL A 160 -8.28 -1.05 6.05
C VAL A 160 -6.97 -1.44 6.69
N SER A 161 -6.74 -2.73 6.85
CA SER A 161 -5.51 -3.27 7.41
C SER A 161 -4.66 -3.93 6.35
N VAL A 162 -3.36 -3.74 6.43
CA VAL A 162 -2.37 -4.56 5.69
C VAL A 162 -1.73 -5.48 6.70
N ASP A 163 -2.17 -6.73 6.72
CA ASP A 163 -1.84 -7.72 7.75
C ASP A 163 -0.34 -7.93 7.89
N LEU A 164 0.34 -8.03 6.76
CA LEU A 164 1.78 -8.27 6.71
C LEU A 164 2.59 -7.14 7.37
N LEU A 165 2.12 -5.89 7.28
CA LEU A 165 2.78 -4.73 7.87
C LEU A 165 2.36 -4.49 9.32
N GLN A 166 1.32 -5.16 9.80
CA GLN A 166 0.64 -4.85 11.06
C GLN A 166 0.30 -3.36 11.18
N ARG A 167 -0.11 -2.77 10.07
CA ARG A 167 -0.48 -1.37 9.93
C ARG A 167 -1.88 -1.25 9.37
N SER A 168 -2.58 -0.25 9.83
CA SER A 168 -3.93 0.05 9.39
C SER A 168 -4.03 1.50 8.94
N VAL A 169 -4.95 1.76 8.04
CA VAL A 169 -5.32 3.10 7.57
C VAL A 169 -6.78 3.34 7.89
N GLY A 170 -7.04 4.44 8.58
CA GLY A 170 -8.41 4.85 8.90
C GLY A 170 -8.87 5.99 8.00
N VAL A 171 -10.12 5.93 7.58
CA VAL A 171 -10.82 6.99 6.88
C VAL A 171 -12.20 7.21 7.51
N GLU A 172 -12.61 8.45 7.63
CA GLU A 172 -13.95 8.77 8.12
C GLU A 172 -14.95 8.68 6.95
N VAL A 173 -16.00 7.89 7.13
CA VAL A 173 -17.11 7.74 6.19
C VAL A 173 -18.42 7.95 6.92
N GLU A 174 -19.49 8.29 6.18
CA GLU A 174 -20.82 8.33 6.75
C GLU A 174 -21.29 6.91 7.12
N ALA A 175 -21.86 6.73 8.30
CA ALA A 175 -22.33 5.43 8.77
C ALA A 175 -23.37 4.82 7.81
N ALA A 176 -24.20 5.66 7.18
CA ALA A 176 -25.18 5.24 6.17
C ALA A 176 -24.54 4.66 4.88
N ALA A 177 -23.23 4.86 4.66
CA ALA A 177 -22.51 4.31 3.53
C ALA A 177 -21.84 2.95 3.84
N LEU A 178 -22.11 2.36 5.00
CA LEU A 178 -21.56 1.08 5.45
C LEU A 178 -22.65 0.02 5.53
N GLU A 179 -22.36 -1.18 5.05
CA GLU A 179 -23.16 -2.38 5.25
C GLU A 179 -22.31 -3.51 5.82
N PRO A 180 -22.88 -4.43 6.61
CA PRO A 180 -22.16 -5.65 7.02
C PRO A 180 -21.63 -6.43 5.82
N ALA A 181 -20.38 -6.91 5.89
CA ALA A 181 -19.73 -7.68 4.85
C ALA A 181 -19.91 -9.19 5.05
#